data_a04e4a69cbe298a8893c06210d063876
#
_entry.id   a04e4a69cbe298a8893c06210d063876
#
_cell.length_a   1.000
_cell.length_b   1.000
_cell.length_c   1.000
_cell.angle_alpha   90.00
_cell.angle_beta   90.00
_cell.angle_gamma   90.00
#
_symmetry.space_group_name_H-M   'P 1'
#
loop_
_entity.id
_entity.type
_entity.pdbx_description
1 polymer ?
#
loop_
_entity_poly.entity_id
_entity_poly.type
_entity_poly.pdbx_seq_one_letter_code
_entity_poly.pdbx_strand_id
1 'polypeptide(L)'
;MSLAICSLKWDSALSGQQNVTYDSDGYHLVRFPYGVGEESYDPWHMHDPSKGGTGPSQFPDARSGLIWPSHEGWGVLCALVFWAVDSDPTEYRARFVRDPLGMSTGYDSTATTDSAPTRGAQFRSYTWQMLVHPETPLGVKITARGVGDVRIATPLTLAEFKLAIHTEVGTP
;
A
#
# COMPACT_ATOMS: atom_id res chain seq x y z
N MET A 1 18.84 8.06 17.92
CA MET A 1 17.67 7.37 17.31
C MET A 1 17.38 8.06 15.99
N SER A 2 17.50 7.36 14.90
CA SER A 2 17.23 7.88 13.56
C SER A 2 15.88 7.34 13.06
N LEU A 3 15.12 8.19 12.38
CA LEU A 3 13.80 7.85 11.85
C LEU A 3 13.78 8.15 10.34
N ALA A 4 13.63 7.11 9.51
CA ALA A 4 13.39 7.27 8.09
C ALA A 4 11.89 7.15 7.81
N ILE A 5 11.35 8.09 7.02
CA ILE A 5 9.91 8.18 6.77
C ILE A 5 9.64 8.26 5.26
N CYS A 6 8.69 7.47 4.79
CA CYS A 6 8.03 7.61 3.50
C CYS A 6 6.52 7.77 3.73
N SER A 7 5.92 8.79 3.16
CA SER A 7 4.49 9.05 3.23
C SER A 7 3.97 9.31 1.83
N LEU A 8 3.15 8.40 1.32
CA LEU A 8 2.56 8.47 -0.01
C LEU A 8 1.07 8.74 0.10
N LYS A 9 0.57 9.56 -0.82
CA LYS A 9 -0.85 9.81 -1.00
C LYS A 9 -1.22 9.72 -2.47
N TRP A 10 -2.37 9.19 -2.73
CA TRP A 10 -3.02 9.22 -4.02
C TRP A 10 -4.45 9.73 -3.86
N ASP A 11 -4.80 10.69 -4.72
CA ASP A 11 -6.15 11.22 -4.88
C ASP A 11 -6.49 11.24 -6.37
N SER A 12 -7.57 10.59 -6.74
CA SER A 12 -7.97 10.47 -8.15
C SER A 12 -8.24 11.81 -8.83
N ALA A 13 -8.63 12.83 -8.08
CA ALA A 13 -8.87 14.17 -8.60
C ALA A 13 -7.58 14.91 -8.97
N LEU A 14 -6.45 14.56 -8.32
CA LEU A 14 -5.16 15.24 -8.51
C LEU A 14 -4.19 14.43 -9.40
N SER A 15 -4.20 13.11 -9.24
CA SER A 15 -3.17 12.23 -9.82
C SER A 15 -3.70 11.28 -10.90
N GLY A 16 -4.96 11.42 -11.30
CA GLY A 16 -5.60 10.53 -12.25
C GLY A 16 -6.11 9.23 -11.63
N GLN A 17 -6.85 8.46 -12.42
CA GLN A 17 -7.54 7.25 -11.98
C GLN A 17 -6.58 6.06 -11.92
N GLN A 18 -6.82 5.17 -10.94
CA GLN A 18 -6.34 3.80 -11.00
C GLN A 18 -7.55 2.85 -10.97
N ASN A 19 -7.63 1.96 -11.95
CA ASN A 19 -8.67 0.94 -11.95
C ASN A 19 -8.32 -0.15 -10.95
N VAL A 20 -9.27 -0.53 -10.11
CA VAL A 20 -9.11 -1.69 -9.21
C VAL A 20 -9.17 -2.96 -10.06
N THR A 21 -8.02 -3.60 -10.21
CA THR A 21 -7.88 -4.88 -10.90
C THR A 21 -7.32 -5.88 -9.91
N TYR A 22 -7.91 -7.08 -9.86
CA TYR A 22 -7.50 -8.09 -8.90
C TYR A 22 -6.42 -9.01 -9.49
N ASP A 23 -5.32 -9.16 -8.74
CA ASP A 23 -4.27 -10.14 -9.01
C ASP A 23 -4.78 -11.58 -8.81
N SER A 24 -3.93 -12.56 -9.09
CA SER A 24 -4.25 -13.99 -8.90
C SER A 24 -4.63 -14.34 -7.46
N ASP A 25 -4.12 -13.60 -6.48
CA ASP A 25 -4.46 -13.73 -5.07
C ASP A 25 -5.79 -13.07 -4.67
N GLY A 26 -6.45 -12.40 -5.61
CA GLY A 26 -7.74 -11.75 -5.41
C GLY A 26 -7.68 -10.40 -4.75
N TYR A 27 -6.52 -9.75 -4.73
CA TYR A 27 -6.33 -8.41 -4.19
C TYR A 27 -5.81 -7.45 -5.25
N HIS A 28 -6.07 -6.17 -5.06
CA HIS A 28 -5.52 -5.06 -5.82
C HIS A 28 -4.38 -4.41 -5.05
N LEU A 29 -3.20 -4.29 -5.65
CA LEU A 29 -2.11 -3.51 -5.10
C LEU A 29 -2.41 -2.02 -5.31
N VAL A 30 -2.55 -1.26 -4.22
CA VAL A 30 -2.78 0.19 -4.27
C VAL A 30 -1.52 0.88 -4.80
N ARG A 31 -1.70 1.80 -5.74
CA ARG A 31 -0.62 2.47 -6.48
C ARG A 31 -0.59 3.95 -6.13
N PHE A 32 0.59 4.54 -6.17
CA PHE A 32 0.84 5.93 -5.80
C PHE A 32 1.66 6.63 -6.89
N PRO A 33 1.39 7.92 -7.19
CA PRO A 33 2.18 8.68 -8.15
C PRO A 33 3.59 8.90 -7.61
N TYR A 34 4.57 8.93 -8.52
CA TYR A 34 5.94 9.30 -8.19
C TYR A 34 6.10 10.82 -8.17
N GLY A 35 7.08 11.27 -7.38
CA GLY A 35 7.41 12.68 -7.27
C GLY A 35 6.72 13.39 -6.12
N VAL A 36 6.99 14.66 -6.00
CA VAL A 36 6.55 15.49 -4.88
C VAL A 36 5.21 16.12 -5.24
N GLY A 37 4.12 15.52 -4.74
CA GLY A 37 2.92 16.30 -4.48
C GLY A 37 3.02 16.94 -3.09
N GLU A 38 2.25 17.97 -2.81
CA GLU A 38 2.22 18.65 -1.50
C GLU A 38 1.97 17.69 -0.31
N GLU A 39 1.51 16.48 -0.59
CA GLU A 39 1.07 15.51 0.41
C GLU A 39 1.90 14.21 0.42
N SER A 40 2.93 14.12 -0.44
CA SER A 40 3.90 13.03 -0.40
C SER A 40 5.20 13.51 0.23
N TYR A 41 5.75 12.71 1.12
CA TYR A 41 7.01 13.01 1.81
C TYR A 41 7.90 11.78 1.79
N ASP A 42 8.98 11.85 1.02
CA ASP A 42 9.93 10.74 0.84
C ASP A 42 11.37 11.22 0.68
N PRO A 43 11.96 11.84 1.72
CA PRO A 43 13.34 12.36 1.65
C PRO A 43 14.40 11.26 1.58
N TRP A 44 14.05 10.01 1.84
CA TRP A 44 14.93 8.84 1.76
C TRP A 44 14.79 8.06 0.45
N HIS A 45 14.02 8.56 -0.52
CA HIS A 45 13.81 7.91 -1.83
C HIS A 45 13.38 6.44 -1.73
N MET A 46 12.48 6.16 -0.78
CA MET A 46 11.92 4.82 -0.60
C MET A 46 10.85 4.48 -1.64
N HIS A 47 10.24 5.48 -2.28
CA HIS A 47 9.33 5.32 -3.42
C HIS A 47 10.05 5.70 -4.71
N ASP A 48 10.96 4.82 -5.14
CA ASP A 48 11.88 5.07 -6.25
C ASP A 48 11.43 4.35 -7.54
N PRO A 49 11.11 5.09 -8.63
CA PRO A 49 10.69 4.50 -9.89
C PRO A 49 11.76 3.64 -10.56
N SER A 50 13.03 3.80 -10.22
CA SER A 50 14.13 3.03 -10.79
C SER A 50 14.26 1.62 -10.22
N LYS A 51 13.69 1.37 -9.04
CA LYS A 51 13.81 0.07 -8.34
C LYS A 51 12.87 -0.99 -8.89
N GLY A 52 13.29 -2.23 -8.79
CA GLY A 52 12.47 -3.42 -9.10
C GLY A 52 12.23 -3.67 -10.60
N GLY A 53 13.07 -3.18 -11.50
CA GLY A 53 12.93 -3.44 -12.93
C GLY A 53 14.07 -2.91 -13.79
N THR A 54 13.99 -3.17 -15.09
CA THR A 54 15.01 -2.77 -16.07
C THR A 54 14.87 -1.34 -16.58
N GLY A 55 13.80 -0.64 -16.22
CA GLY A 55 13.52 0.76 -16.59
C GLY A 55 12.67 1.45 -15.54
N PRO A 56 12.53 2.78 -15.63
CA PRO A 56 11.73 3.53 -14.66
C PRO A 56 10.25 3.14 -14.73
N SER A 57 9.65 3.00 -13.54
CA SER A 57 8.23 2.82 -13.36
C SER A 57 7.47 4.12 -13.53
N GLN A 58 6.23 4.06 -13.94
CA GLN A 58 5.32 5.20 -14.02
C GLN A 58 4.00 4.86 -13.31
N PHE A 59 3.36 5.86 -12.71
CA PHE A 59 2.00 5.68 -12.21
C PHE A 59 1.03 5.57 -13.41
N PRO A 60 0.09 4.62 -13.39
CA PRO A 60 -0.27 3.68 -12.33
C PRO A 60 0.21 2.23 -12.57
N ASP A 61 1.43 1.98 -12.98
CA ASP A 61 1.89 0.59 -13.09
C ASP A 61 2.06 -0.08 -11.70
N ALA A 62 2.22 -1.41 -11.66
CA ALA A 62 2.21 -2.16 -10.41
C ALA A 62 3.37 -1.76 -9.47
N ARG A 63 4.55 -1.42 -10.00
CA ARG A 63 5.71 -1.03 -9.18
C ARG A 63 5.49 0.30 -8.46
N SER A 64 4.58 1.15 -8.94
CA SER A 64 4.23 2.39 -8.26
C SER A 64 3.48 2.17 -6.93
N GLY A 65 3.11 0.95 -6.60
CA GLY A 65 2.55 0.59 -5.29
C GLY A 65 3.59 0.18 -4.23
N LEU A 66 4.91 0.30 -4.52
CA LEU A 66 5.96 -0.24 -3.68
C LEU A 66 6.70 0.84 -2.90
N ILE A 67 6.90 0.61 -1.60
CA ILE A 67 7.89 1.31 -0.78
C ILE A 67 9.08 0.37 -0.55
N TRP A 68 10.29 0.83 -0.90
CA TRP A 68 11.55 0.14 -0.66
C TRP A 68 12.21 0.70 0.59
N PRO A 69 12.23 0.00 1.72
CA PRO A 69 12.84 0.51 2.94
C PRO A 69 14.27 0.99 2.69
N SER A 70 14.62 2.16 3.19
CA SER A 70 15.97 2.72 3.02
C SER A 70 17.01 2.05 3.92
N HIS A 71 16.57 1.46 5.03
CA HIS A 71 17.39 0.83 6.06
C HIS A 71 16.71 -0.42 6.59
N GLU A 72 17.51 -1.32 7.15
CA GLU A 72 17.00 -2.36 8.03
C GLU A 72 16.59 -1.75 9.38
N GLY A 73 15.45 -2.16 9.93
CA GLY A 73 14.98 -1.67 11.21
C GLY A 73 13.53 -2.05 11.52
N TRP A 74 13.03 -1.51 12.61
CA TRP A 74 11.65 -1.72 13.00
C TRP A 74 10.73 -0.76 12.25
N GLY A 75 9.95 -1.30 11.34
CA GLY A 75 9.01 -0.56 10.51
C GLY A 75 7.63 -0.45 11.14
N VAL A 76 7.08 0.76 11.15
CA VAL A 76 5.67 1.04 11.45
C VAL A 76 4.98 1.39 10.15
N LEU A 77 4.01 0.57 9.74
CA LEU A 77 3.24 0.72 8.52
C LEU A 77 1.86 1.27 8.85
N CYS A 78 1.44 2.29 8.10
CA CYS A 78 0.09 2.84 8.19
C CYS A 78 -0.49 2.99 6.79
N ALA A 79 -1.76 2.65 6.61
CA ALA A 79 -2.49 2.90 5.39
C ALA A 79 -3.85 3.51 5.69
N LEU A 80 -4.32 4.38 4.81
CA LEU A 80 -5.68 4.89 4.79
C LEU A 80 -6.29 4.53 3.44
N VAL A 81 -7.49 3.99 3.44
CA VAL A 81 -8.26 3.72 2.23
C VAL A 81 -9.63 4.36 2.37
N PHE A 82 -10.01 5.14 1.37
CA PHE A 82 -11.36 5.64 1.25
C PHE A 82 -12.20 4.68 0.41
N TRP A 83 -13.12 4.00 1.06
CA TRP A 83 -14.08 3.13 0.42
C TRP A 83 -15.30 3.95 0.02
N ALA A 84 -15.41 4.28 -1.28
CA ALA A 84 -16.56 4.99 -1.80
C ALA A 84 -17.84 4.14 -1.67
N VAL A 85 -18.99 4.82 -1.71
CA VAL A 85 -20.28 4.11 -1.72
C VAL A 85 -20.37 3.24 -2.95
N ASP A 86 -20.53 1.94 -2.74
CA ASP A 86 -20.84 0.99 -3.80
C ASP A 86 -22.02 0.12 -3.38
N SER A 87 -22.68 -0.45 -4.35
CA SER A 87 -24.02 -1.01 -4.17
C SER A 87 -24.07 -2.26 -3.31
N ASP A 88 -23.03 -3.11 -3.25
CA ASP A 88 -23.20 -4.43 -2.64
C ASP A 88 -21.98 -5.10 -1.98
N PRO A 89 -20.96 -4.41 -1.43
CA PRO A 89 -19.94 -5.10 -0.68
C PRO A 89 -20.51 -5.59 0.66
N THR A 90 -20.19 -6.82 1.02
CA THR A 90 -20.46 -7.37 2.34
C THR A 90 -19.23 -7.31 3.23
N GLU A 91 -18.04 -7.12 2.64
CA GLU A 91 -16.78 -7.11 3.33
C GLU A 91 -15.73 -6.31 2.56
N TYR A 92 -14.94 -5.52 3.28
CA TYR A 92 -13.70 -4.92 2.81
C TYR A 92 -12.50 -5.55 3.51
N ARG A 93 -11.43 -5.85 2.76
CA ARG A 93 -10.17 -6.36 3.32
C ARG A 93 -9.01 -5.48 2.86
N ALA A 94 -8.07 -5.24 3.77
CA ALA A 94 -6.79 -4.66 3.44
C ALA A 94 -5.66 -5.47 4.10
N ARG A 95 -4.50 -5.52 3.47
CA ARG A 95 -3.34 -6.18 4.03
C ARG A 95 -2.04 -5.49 3.63
N PHE A 96 -1.07 -5.52 4.54
CA PHE A 96 0.31 -5.19 4.22
C PHE A 96 1.02 -6.43 3.71
N VAL A 97 1.83 -6.29 2.69
CA VAL A 97 2.50 -7.40 2.02
C VAL A 97 3.97 -7.07 1.79
N ARG A 98 4.85 -8.00 2.14
CA ARG A 98 6.24 -7.99 1.72
C ARG A 98 6.34 -8.60 0.32
N ASP A 99 7.15 -7.96 -0.51
CA ASP A 99 7.38 -8.37 -1.88
C ASP A 99 6.09 -8.71 -2.67
N PRO A 100 5.14 -7.77 -2.75
CA PRO A 100 3.83 -8.05 -3.33
C PRO A 100 3.85 -8.44 -4.82
N LEU A 101 4.97 -8.25 -5.50
CA LEU A 101 5.16 -8.61 -6.90
C LEU A 101 6.10 -9.80 -7.11
N GLY A 102 6.62 -10.43 -6.04
CA GLY A 102 7.51 -11.59 -6.11
C GLY A 102 8.86 -11.28 -6.74
N MET A 103 9.41 -10.09 -6.50
CA MET A 103 10.65 -9.62 -7.13
C MET A 103 11.91 -9.95 -6.31
N SER A 104 11.77 -10.32 -5.05
CA SER A 104 12.89 -10.59 -4.16
C SER A 104 12.75 -11.92 -3.40
N THR A 105 12.19 -11.87 -2.22
CA THR A 105 12.12 -13.02 -1.31
C THR A 105 10.85 -13.87 -1.46
N GLY A 106 9.98 -13.49 -2.39
CA GLY A 106 8.67 -14.10 -2.56
C GLY A 106 7.59 -13.43 -1.71
N TYR A 107 6.38 -13.69 -2.11
CA TYR A 107 5.18 -13.11 -1.55
C TYR A 107 4.96 -13.54 -0.10
N ASP A 108 4.71 -12.56 0.77
CA ASP A 108 4.38 -12.79 2.18
C ASP A 108 3.36 -11.76 2.67
N SER A 109 2.20 -12.22 3.09
CA SER A 109 1.17 -11.37 3.70
C SER A 109 1.48 -11.19 5.19
N THR A 110 1.80 -9.97 5.59
CA THR A 110 2.18 -9.66 6.97
C THR A 110 0.99 -9.49 7.90
N ALA A 111 -0.06 -8.86 7.42
CA ALA A 111 -1.29 -8.62 8.18
C ALA A 111 -2.48 -8.47 7.25
N THR A 112 -3.61 -9.03 7.63
CA THR A 112 -4.89 -8.84 6.95
C THR A 112 -5.91 -8.32 7.94
N THR A 113 -6.63 -7.28 7.57
CA THR A 113 -7.70 -6.70 8.37
C THR A 113 -8.99 -6.70 7.56
N ASP A 114 -10.02 -7.29 8.11
CA ASP A 114 -11.36 -7.38 7.52
C ASP A 114 -12.30 -6.39 8.22
N SER A 115 -13.22 -5.81 7.48
CA SER A 115 -14.20 -4.88 8.02
C SER A 115 -15.52 -4.98 7.27
N ALA A 116 -16.62 -4.86 8.03
CA ALA A 116 -17.93 -4.73 7.43
C ALA A 116 -18.12 -3.32 6.84
N PRO A 117 -18.82 -3.19 5.70
CA PRO A 117 -19.22 -1.89 5.18
C PRO A 117 -20.16 -1.18 6.16
N THR A 118 -20.04 0.13 6.22
CA THR A 118 -21.04 1.00 6.85
C THR A 118 -21.91 1.64 5.77
N ARG A 119 -23.05 2.15 6.14
CA ARG A 119 -23.88 2.91 5.21
C ARG A 119 -23.14 4.18 4.77
N GLY A 120 -23.02 4.39 3.48
CA GLY A 120 -22.29 5.50 2.88
C GLY A 120 -20.79 5.21 2.69
N ALA A 121 -20.05 6.23 2.30
CA ALA A 121 -18.61 6.15 2.15
C ALA A 121 -17.91 6.06 3.51
N GLN A 122 -16.77 5.37 3.55
CA GLN A 122 -16.02 5.20 4.80
C GLN A 122 -14.52 5.30 4.61
N PHE A 123 -13.87 5.95 5.56
CA PHE A 123 -12.42 5.89 5.72
C PHE A 123 -12.05 4.74 6.65
N ARG A 124 -11.02 3.97 6.28
CA ARG A 124 -10.44 2.92 7.12
C ARG A 124 -8.94 3.12 7.21
N SER A 125 -8.45 3.18 8.45
CA SER A 125 -7.03 3.18 8.75
C SER A 125 -6.58 1.79 9.15
N TYR A 126 -5.41 1.40 8.64
CA TYR A 126 -4.78 0.11 8.92
C TYR A 126 -3.37 0.37 9.45
N THR A 127 -2.94 -0.42 10.43
CA THR A 127 -1.59 -0.30 11.00
C THR A 127 -0.98 -1.68 11.23
N TRP A 128 0.33 -1.79 11.04
CA TRP A 128 1.12 -2.98 11.36
C TRP A 128 2.56 -2.61 11.70
N GLN A 129 3.26 -3.51 12.34
CA GLN A 129 4.66 -3.32 12.68
C GLN A 129 5.45 -4.58 12.35
N MET A 130 6.65 -4.41 11.84
CA MET A 130 7.51 -5.53 11.46
C MET A 130 8.96 -5.10 11.26
N LEU A 131 9.88 -6.06 11.29
CA LEU A 131 11.24 -5.84 10.80
C LEU A 131 11.20 -5.65 9.27
N VAL A 132 11.83 -4.59 8.78
CA VAL A 132 11.90 -4.26 7.35
C VAL A 132 13.34 -4.29 6.85
N HIS A 133 13.52 -4.60 5.56
CA HIS A 133 14.82 -4.72 4.90
C HIS A 133 14.82 -3.97 3.57
N PRO A 134 15.93 -3.32 3.18
CA PRO A 134 16.02 -2.54 1.95
C PRO A 134 15.72 -3.32 0.67
N GLU A 135 16.06 -4.61 0.64
CA GLU A 135 15.89 -5.48 -0.53
C GLU A 135 14.47 -6.05 -0.67
N THR A 136 13.58 -5.77 0.29
CA THR A 136 12.23 -6.34 0.31
C THR A 136 11.19 -5.24 0.27
N PRO A 137 10.56 -5.00 -0.89
CA PRO A 137 9.57 -3.93 -1.01
C PRO A 137 8.29 -4.27 -0.26
N LEU A 138 7.60 -3.22 0.16
CA LEU A 138 6.34 -3.29 0.89
C LEU A 138 5.23 -2.69 0.05
N GLY A 139 4.03 -3.24 0.18
CA GLY A 139 2.83 -2.73 -0.47
C GLY A 139 1.57 -2.92 0.35
N VAL A 140 0.53 -2.20 0.00
CA VAL A 140 -0.82 -2.35 0.54
C VAL A 140 -1.71 -2.95 -0.52
N LYS A 141 -2.32 -4.08 -0.21
CA LYS A 141 -3.31 -4.75 -1.07
C LYS A 141 -4.70 -4.66 -0.47
N ILE A 142 -5.71 -4.45 -1.31
CA ILE A 142 -7.11 -4.31 -0.91
C ILE A 142 -8.01 -5.23 -1.74
N THR A 143 -9.15 -5.60 -1.18
CA THR A 143 -10.23 -6.27 -1.93
C THR A 143 -11.58 -5.92 -1.32
N ALA A 144 -12.61 -5.88 -2.15
CA ALA A 144 -14.00 -5.83 -1.73
C ALA A 144 -14.70 -7.14 -2.12
N ARG A 145 -15.52 -7.68 -1.22
CA ARG A 145 -16.24 -8.94 -1.39
C ARG A 145 -17.74 -8.72 -1.24
N GLY A 146 -18.49 -9.37 -2.08
CA GLY A 146 -19.95 -9.43 -2.02
C GLY A 146 -20.46 -10.77 -1.52
N VAL A 147 -21.76 -10.99 -1.65
CA VAL A 147 -22.41 -12.24 -1.26
C VAL A 147 -21.78 -13.42 -2.01
N GLY A 148 -21.49 -14.49 -1.29
CA GLY A 148 -20.85 -15.69 -1.86
C GLY A 148 -19.36 -15.52 -2.17
N ASP A 149 -18.68 -14.57 -1.49
CA ASP A 149 -17.24 -14.27 -1.65
C ASP A 149 -16.86 -13.79 -3.07
N VAL A 150 -17.82 -13.25 -3.81
CA VAL A 150 -17.61 -12.69 -5.14
C VAL A 150 -16.84 -11.36 -5.01
N ARG A 151 -15.81 -11.16 -5.83
CA ARG A 151 -15.04 -9.92 -5.85
C ARG A 151 -15.85 -8.80 -6.51
N ILE A 152 -15.89 -7.65 -5.87
CA ILE A 152 -16.58 -6.45 -6.36
C ILE A 152 -15.56 -5.41 -6.75
N ALA A 153 -15.69 -4.86 -7.96
CA ALA A 153 -14.91 -3.71 -8.38
C ALA A 153 -15.45 -2.47 -7.66
N THR A 154 -14.76 -2.04 -6.63
CA THR A 154 -15.13 -0.86 -5.84
C THR A 154 -14.33 0.34 -6.33
N PRO A 155 -14.98 1.51 -6.57
CA PRO A 155 -14.24 2.71 -6.92
C PRO A 155 -13.26 3.09 -5.81
N LEU A 156 -11.98 3.17 -6.15
CA LEU A 156 -10.93 3.69 -5.29
C LEU A 156 -10.65 5.12 -5.72
N THR A 157 -10.78 6.07 -4.82
CA THR A 157 -10.61 7.51 -5.12
C THR A 157 -9.56 8.19 -4.28
N LEU A 158 -9.21 7.62 -3.11
CA LEU A 158 -8.18 8.15 -2.22
C LEU A 158 -7.54 7.00 -1.43
N ALA A 159 -6.22 7.03 -1.34
CA ALA A 159 -5.46 6.15 -0.46
C ALA A 159 -4.17 6.82 0.03
N GLU A 160 -3.71 6.40 1.19
CA GLU A 160 -2.40 6.75 1.74
C GLU A 160 -1.66 5.48 2.14
N PHE A 161 -0.33 5.51 2.02
CA PHE A 161 0.55 4.48 2.56
C PHE A 161 1.80 5.13 3.15
N LYS A 162 2.09 4.80 4.40
CA LYS A 162 3.19 5.40 5.16
C LYS A 162 4.04 4.32 5.79
N LEU A 163 5.34 4.53 5.77
CA LEU A 163 6.34 3.73 6.44
C LEU A 163 7.23 4.63 7.29
N ALA A 164 7.38 4.30 8.57
CA ALA A 164 8.37 4.90 9.45
C ALA A 164 9.32 3.80 9.93
N ILE A 165 10.63 3.98 9.78
CA ILE A 165 11.64 2.99 10.16
C ILE A 165 12.47 3.54 11.32
N HIS A 166 12.48 2.82 12.43
CA HIS A 166 13.38 3.04 13.56
C HIS A 166 14.67 2.25 13.33
N THR A 167 15.78 2.94 13.09
CA THR A 167 17.06 2.33 12.67
C THR A 167 17.96 1.89 13.81
N GLU A 168 17.68 2.32 15.03
CA GLU A 168 18.37 1.85 16.23
C GLU A 168 17.44 0.91 17.00
N VAL A 169 17.43 -0.35 16.65
CA VAL A 169 16.93 -1.40 17.55
C VAL A 169 18.04 -1.60 18.57
N GLY A 170 17.79 -1.22 19.83
CA GLY A 170 18.79 -1.39 20.89
C GLY A 170 19.29 -2.83 20.91
N THR A 171 20.59 -3.01 20.91
CA THR A 171 21.21 -4.30 21.23
C THR A 171 20.82 -4.69 22.65
N PRO A 172 20.30 -5.89 22.88
CA PRO A 172 19.97 -6.38 24.22
C PRO A 172 21.18 -6.45 25.13
#